data_a1f993fce675f156b0b1151059d76a88
#
_entry.id   a1f993fce675f156b0b1151059d76a88
#
_cell.length_a   1.000
_cell.length_b   1.000
_cell.length_c   1.000
_cell.angle_alpha   90.00
_cell.angle_beta   90.00
_cell.angle_gamma   90.00
#
_symmetry.space_group_name_H-M   'P 1'
#
loop_
_entity.id
_entity.type
_entity.pdbx_description
1 polymer ?
#
loop_
_entity_poly.entity_id
_entity_poly.type
_entity_poly.pdbx_seq_one_letter_code
_entity_poly.pdbx_strand_id
1 'polypeptide(L)'
;MSEPLLQIKNLQKKYPIYGPLGKMFPPVNHMRAVADVSLELHEGETYGLVGESGCGKSTTGRSILGLVKPDSGEILYKGKDLTKLSDAQFRPLRADLQMVFQDTLSSLNPRSRIGQLLEEPMIIQNIGTPEERRQKVLDILTMVGLSEEHYFRYPHELSGGQVQRLGIARAMIINPKLIICDEPVSALDVSIQSQILNMLTRLQKGRNLSLLFISHDIGVVRYISHRIGVMYLGTLVEEADTEELFTNTLHPYTQALFASVPDFERKERKVSLTGELPQYTDQFKGCVFHTRCPYATDKCRECAPAMKEVCPGHRVACHRVEG
;
A
#
# COMPACT_ATOMS: atom_id res chain seq x y z
N MET A 1 -16.31 4.34 18.72
CA MET A 1 -15.17 4.03 17.83
C MET A 1 -14.26 5.24 17.81
N SER A 2 -12.95 5.07 17.92
CA SER A 2 -11.99 6.17 17.82
C SER A 2 -12.01 6.74 16.40
N GLU A 3 -11.77 8.04 16.27
CA GLU A 3 -11.66 8.71 14.97
C GLU A 3 -10.49 8.09 14.14
N PRO A 4 -10.67 7.79 12.85
CA PRO A 4 -9.61 7.18 12.05
C PRO A 4 -8.43 8.13 11.88
N LEU A 5 -7.19 7.59 11.92
CA LEU A 5 -5.97 8.34 11.64
C LEU A 5 -5.93 8.82 10.19
N LEU A 6 -6.30 7.91 9.26
CA LEU A 6 -6.40 8.18 7.83
C LEU A 6 -7.75 7.69 7.32
N GLN A 7 -8.45 8.52 6.55
CA GLN A 7 -9.69 8.15 5.87
C GLN A 7 -9.61 8.57 4.40
N ILE A 8 -9.86 7.64 3.51
CA ILE A 8 -9.95 7.87 2.07
C ILE A 8 -11.42 7.73 1.67
N LYS A 9 -11.95 8.68 0.89
CA LYS A 9 -13.33 8.70 0.42
C LYS A 9 -13.37 8.86 -1.09
N ASN A 10 -13.91 7.86 -1.79
CA ASN A 10 -14.17 7.85 -3.22
C ASN A 10 -12.98 8.33 -4.07
N LEU A 11 -11.77 7.90 -3.69
CA LEU A 11 -10.53 8.30 -4.35
C LEU A 11 -10.51 7.82 -5.80
N GLN A 12 -10.19 8.73 -6.73
CA GLN A 12 -10.05 8.43 -8.15
C GLN A 12 -8.76 8.98 -8.71
N LYS A 13 -8.12 8.17 -9.58
CA LYS A 13 -6.96 8.58 -10.37
C LYS A 13 -7.00 7.94 -11.74
N LYS A 14 -6.90 8.77 -12.77
CA LYS A 14 -6.86 8.38 -14.17
C LYS A 14 -5.54 8.78 -14.79
N TYR A 15 -5.06 7.98 -15.73
CA TYR A 15 -3.92 8.31 -16.57
C TYR A 15 -4.34 8.35 -18.03
N PRO A 16 -3.93 9.38 -18.80
CA PRO A 16 -4.29 9.50 -20.20
C PRO A 16 -3.60 8.41 -21.04
N ILE A 17 -4.35 7.80 -21.96
CA ILE A 17 -3.88 6.90 -22.99
C ILE A 17 -3.81 7.70 -24.30
N TYR A 18 -2.62 7.82 -24.88
CA TYR A 18 -2.40 8.52 -26.12
C TYR A 18 -2.40 7.55 -27.31
N GLY A 19 -2.88 8.01 -28.46
CA GLY A 19 -2.80 7.27 -29.72
C GLY A 19 -1.37 7.21 -30.27
N PRO A 20 -1.18 6.62 -31.48
CA PRO A 20 0.14 6.42 -32.12
C PRO A 20 0.94 7.71 -32.30
N LEU A 21 0.29 8.86 -32.41
CA LEU A 21 0.94 10.18 -32.57
C LEU A 21 1.34 10.83 -31.23
N GLY A 22 1.20 10.10 -30.11
CA GLY A 22 1.67 10.53 -28.80
C GLY A 22 0.92 11.75 -28.24
N LYS A 23 1.62 12.50 -27.38
CA LYS A 23 1.07 13.66 -26.64
C LYS A 23 0.74 14.88 -27.52
N MET A 24 1.04 14.83 -28.82
CA MET A 24 0.71 15.92 -29.76
C MET A 24 -0.80 16.06 -30.00
N PHE A 25 -1.58 15.01 -29.71
CA PHE A 25 -3.03 14.98 -29.81
C PHE A 25 -3.68 14.73 -28.45
N PRO A 26 -4.95 15.09 -28.26
CA PRO A 26 -5.70 14.75 -27.04
C PRO A 26 -5.66 13.23 -26.77
N PRO A 27 -5.73 12.82 -25.50
CA PRO A 27 -5.78 11.40 -25.17
C PRO A 27 -7.00 10.73 -25.78
N VAL A 28 -6.81 9.54 -26.34
CA VAL A 28 -7.88 8.74 -26.96
C VAL A 28 -8.76 8.05 -25.91
N ASN A 29 -8.25 7.84 -24.70
CA ASN A 29 -8.95 7.23 -23.58
C ASN A 29 -8.19 7.52 -22.27
N HIS A 30 -8.77 7.11 -21.13
CA HIS A 30 -8.12 7.18 -19.83
C HIS A 30 -8.14 5.80 -19.17
N MET A 31 -7.01 5.41 -18.61
CA MET A 31 -6.89 4.24 -17.73
C MET A 31 -7.23 4.66 -16.31
N ARG A 32 -8.20 4.01 -15.70
CA ARG A 32 -8.58 4.23 -14.30
C ARG A 32 -7.65 3.42 -13.39
N ALA A 33 -6.58 4.03 -12.93
CA ALA A 33 -5.65 3.37 -12.01
C ALA A 33 -6.23 3.23 -10.60
N VAL A 34 -6.99 4.24 -10.14
CA VAL A 34 -7.84 4.20 -8.95
C VAL A 34 -9.21 4.70 -9.39
N ALA A 35 -10.23 3.88 -9.23
CA ALA A 35 -11.55 4.17 -9.76
C ALA A 35 -12.55 4.62 -8.69
N ASP A 36 -12.54 3.93 -7.56
CA ASP A 36 -13.32 4.26 -6.37
C ASP A 36 -12.75 3.49 -5.18
N VAL A 37 -11.87 4.14 -4.43
CA VAL A 37 -11.27 3.56 -3.23
C VAL A 37 -11.70 4.37 -2.03
N SER A 38 -12.37 3.69 -1.08
CA SER A 38 -12.75 4.24 0.21
C SER A 38 -12.30 3.27 1.30
N LEU A 39 -11.40 3.71 2.18
CA LEU A 39 -10.88 2.92 3.30
C LEU A 39 -10.59 3.81 4.50
N GLU A 40 -10.51 3.20 5.66
CA GLU A 40 -10.11 3.83 6.92
C GLU A 40 -8.96 3.06 7.55
N LEU A 41 -8.03 3.78 8.17
CA LEU A 41 -6.92 3.22 8.92
C LEU A 41 -6.86 3.90 10.28
N HIS A 42 -6.85 3.10 11.34
CA HIS A 42 -6.84 3.58 12.71
C HIS A 42 -5.41 3.72 13.26
N GLU A 43 -5.28 4.46 14.36
CA GLU A 43 -3.97 4.64 15.01
C GLU A 43 -3.46 3.31 15.59
N GLY A 44 -2.18 3.00 15.31
CA GLY A 44 -1.57 1.73 15.71
C GLY A 44 -2.04 0.51 14.93
N GLU A 45 -2.81 0.69 13.85
CA GLU A 45 -3.28 -0.39 12.98
C GLU A 45 -2.30 -0.66 11.84
N THR A 46 -2.19 -1.92 11.43
CA THR A 46 -1.65 -2.32 10.12
C THR A 46 -2.80 -2.70 9.22
N TYR A 47 -3.04 -1.90 8.18
CA TYR A 47 -4.00 -2.17 7.12
C TYR A 47 -3.29 -2.76 5.91
N GLY A 48 -3.63 -3.99 5.54
CA GLY A 48 -3.12 -4.67 4.35
C GLY A 48 -3.92 -4.29 3.10
N LEU A 49 -3.25 -3.88 2.03
CA LEU A 49 -3.89 -3.65 0.73
C LEU A 49 -3.32 -4.64 -0.29
N VAL A 50 -4.15 -5.60 -0.70
CA VAL A 50 -3.75 -6.71 -1.58
C VAL A 50 -4.46 -6.66 -2.92
N GLY A 51 -3.90 -7.35 -3.92
CA GLY A 51 -4.46 -7.51 -5.25
C GLY A 51 -3.37 -7.74 -6.30
N GLU A 52 -3.77 -8.09 -7.53
CA GLU A 52 -2.85 -8.32 -8.65
C GLU A 52 -1.99 -7.09 -8.94
N SER A 53 -0.81 -7.31 -9.56
CA SER A 53 0.06 -6.23 -10.01
C SER A 53 -0.69 -5.31 -10.99
N GLY A 54 -0.51 -3.99 -10.86
CA GLY A 54 -1.19 -3.00 -11.69
C GLY A 54 -2.63 -2.67 -11.29
N CYS A 55 -3.20 -3.25 -10.23
CA CYS A 55 -4.57 -2.93 -9.80
C CYS A 55 -4.74 -1.58 -9.08
N GLY A 56 -3.67 -0.77 -8.90
CA GLY A 56 -3.75 0.60 -8.37
C GLY A 56 -3.26 0.81 -6.94
N LYS A 57 -2.79 -0.22 -6.23
CA LYS A 57 -2.33 -0.15 -4.82
C LYS A 57 -1.28 0.93 -4.59
N SER A 58 -0.17 0.88 -5.34
CA SER A 58 0.92 1.87 -5.23
C SER A 58 0.47 3.28 -5.59
N THR A 59 -0.47 3.42 -6.55
CA THR A 59 -1.06 4.72 -6.90
C THR A 59 -1.87 5.27 -5.72
N THR A 60 -2.65 4.44 -5.04
CA THR A 60 -3.38 4.82 -3.82
C THR A 60 -2.40 5.30 -2.73
N GLY A 61 -1.35 4.51 -2.43
CA GLY A 61 -0.32 4.90 -1.46
C GLY A 61 0.38 6.22 -1.80
N ARG A 62 0.77 6.40 -3.05
CA ARG A 62 1.40 7.65 -3.52
C ARG A 62 0.47 8.85 -3.47
N SER A 63 -0.85 8.64 -3.65
CA SER A 63 -1.84 9.72 -3.54
C SER A 63 -1.97 10.22 -2.10
N ILE A 64 -1.88 9.34 -1.10
CA ILE A 64 -1.90 9.72 0.32
C ILE A 64 -0.74 10.68 0.66
N LEU A 65 0.43 10.46 0.07
CA LEU A 65 1.63 11.27 0.30
C LEU A 65 1.71 12.54 -0.57
N GLY A 66 0.68 12.78 -1.40
CA GLY A 66 0.69 13.89 -2.36
C GLY A 66 1.73 13.75 -3.47
N LEU A 67 2.33 12.56 -3.66
CA LEU A 67 3.25 12.26 -4.78
C LEU A 67 2.51 12.11 -6.10
N VAL A 68 1.27 11.69 -6.03
CA VAL A 68 0.33 11.63 -7.15
C VAL A 68 -0.91 12.42 -6.76
N LYS A 69 -1.25 13.46 -7.52
CA LYS A 69 -2.46 14.24 -7.28
C LYS A 69 -3.68 13.42 -7.75
N PRO A 70 -4.66 13.13 -6.88
CA PRO A 70 -5.91 12.51 -7.30
C PRO A 70 -6.72 13.41 -8.21
N ASP A 71 -7.59 12.83 -9.02
CA ASP A 71 -8.50 13.59 -9.90
C ASP A 71 -9.79 13.93 -9.17
N SER A 72 -10.23 13.09 -8.22
CA SER A 72 -11.36 13.35 -7.32
C SER A 72 -11.27 12.50 -6.05
N GLY A 73 -12.17 12.74 -5.10
CA GLY A 73 -12.19 12.11 -3.79
C GLY A 73 -11.46 12.93 -2.73
N GLU A 74 -11.48 12.44 -1.50
CA GLU A 74 -10.88 13.09 -0.34
C GLU A 74 -9.91 12.14 0.36
N ILE A 75 -8.83 12.70 0.90
CA ILE A 75 -7.87 12.00 1.77
C ILE A 75 -7.75 12.81 3.05
N LEU A 76 -8.36 12.30 4.12
CA LEU A 76 -8.38 12.95 5.43
C LEU A 76 -7.32 12.32 6.33
N TYR A 77 -6.37 13.11 6.80
CA TYR A 77 -5.41 12.73 7.82
C TYR A 77 -5.71 13.51 9.09
N LYS A 78 -6.09 12.82 10.18
CA LYS A 78 -6.56 13.45 11.43
C LYS A 78 -7.63 14.51 11.15
N GLY A 79 -8.60 14.19 10.31
CA GLY A 79 -9.69 15.10 9.90
C GLY A 79 -9.31 16.19 8.89
N LYS A 80 -8.01 16.37 8.57
CA LYS A 80 -7.55 17.38 7.61
C LYS A 80 -7.47 16.82 6.19
N ASP A 81 -8.13 17.45 5.23
CA ASP A 81 -8.11 17.02 3.83
C ASP A 81 -6.78 17.38 3.16
N LEU A 82 -6.00 16.33 2.84
CA LEU A 82 -4.69 16.44 2.21
C LEU A 82 -4.77 16.85 0.74
N THR A 83 -5.90 16.57 0.05
CA THR A 83 -6.05 16.82 -1.38
C THR A 83 -6.15 18.31 -1.72
N LYS A 84 -6.55 19.12 -0.75
CA LYS A 84 -6.72 20.58 -0.85
C LYS A 84 -5.48 21.38 -0.43
N LEU A 85 -4.42 20.70 0.06
CA LEU A 85 -3.23 21.38 0.55
C LEU A 85 -2.28 21.78 -0.58
N SER A 86 -1.71 22.95 -0.46
CA SER A 86 -0.52 23.33 -1.23
C SER A 86 0.72 22.58 -0.72
N ASP A 87 1.79 22.51 -1.54
CA ASP A 87 3.05 21.87 -1.13
C ASP A 87 3.62 22.44 0.16
N ALA A 88 3.51 23.74 0.36
CA ALA A 88 3.97 24.42 1.58
C ALA A 88 3.16 23.97 2.82
N GLN A 89 1.85 23.77 2.67
CA GLN A 89 0.98 23.29 3.75
C GLN A 89 1.15 21.78 3.99
N PHE A 90 1.51 21.00 2.97
CA PHE A 90 1.76 19.57 3.08
C PHE A 90 3.13 19.27 3.70
N ARG A 91 4.13 20.15 3.52
CA ARG A 91 5.52 19.94 3.95
C ARG A 91 5.68 19.54 5.43
N PRO A 92 5.01 20.18 6.42
CA PRO A 92 5.08 19.76 7.81
C PRO A 92 4.54 18.35 8.06
N LEU A 93 3.50 17.94 7.31
CA LEU A 93 2.88 16.62 7.45
C LEU A 93 3.77 15.47 6.93
N ARG A 94 4.77 15.78 6.11
CA ARG A 94 5.77 14.80 5.67
C ARG A 94 6.60 14.22 6.81
N ALA A 95 6.65 14.89 7.97
CA ALA A 95 7.26 14.29 9.16
C ALA A 95 6.42 13.13 9.70
N ASP A 96 5.10 13.24 9.66
CA ASP A 96 4.17 12.21 10.14
C ASP A 96 3.93 11.09 9.12
N LEU A 97 4.01 11.41 7.82
CA LEU A 97 3.64 10.54 6.70
C LEU A 97 4.89 10.15 5.90
N GLN A 98 5.29 8.89 5.97
CA GLN A 98 6.48 8.38 5.30
C GLN A 98 6.18 7.20 4.38
N MET A 99 7.12 6.84 3.51
CA MET A 99 7.00 5.72 2.57
C MET A 99 8.28 4.89 2.52
N VAL A 100 8.09 3.58 2.50
CA VAL A 100 9.11 2.61 2.08
C VAL A 100 8.75 2.19 0.66
N PHE A 101 9.63 2.50 -0.30
CA PHE A 101 9.40 2.24 -1.73
C PHE A 101 9.74 0.80 -2.10
N GLN A 102 9.08 0.28 -3.13
CA GLN A 102 9.33 -1.05 -3.70
C GLN A 102 10.79 -1.19 -4.15
N ASP A 103 11.32 -0.22 -4.89
CA ASP A 103 12.74 -0.13 -5.22
C ASP A 103 13.42 0.88 -4.30
N THR A 104 13.83 0.38 -3.14
CA THR A 104 14.50 1.20 -2.13
C THR A 104 15.83 1.74 -2.64
N LEU A 105 16.62 0.94 -3.38
CA LEU A 105 17.94 1.36 -3.85
C LEU A 105 17.85 2.55 -4.80
N SER A 106 16.92 2.54 -5.75
CA SER A 106 16.73 3.66 -6.70
C SER A 106 16.22 4.93 -6.02
N SER A 107 15.61 4.81 -4.84
CA SER A 107 15.14 5.96 -4.04
C SER A 107 16.25 6.67 -3.27
N LEU A 108 17.45 6.09 -3.19
CA LEU A 108 18.59 6.59 -2.46
C LEU A 108 19.61 7.26 -3.40
N ASN A 109 20.22 8.37 -2.95
CA ASN A 109 21.33 8.96 -3.70
C ASN A 109 22.58 8.05 -3.59
N PRO A 110 23.05 7.40 -4.69
CA PRO A 110 24.14 6.45 -4.64
C PRO A 110 25.50 7.08 -4.31
N ARG A 111 25.60 8.41 -4.37
CA ARG A 111 26.83 9.18 -4.09
C ARG A 111 26.92 9.64 -2.63
N SER A 112 25.87 9.48 -1.84
CA SER A 112 25.84 9.85 -0.43
C SER A 112 26.08 8.64 0.45
N ARG A 113 26.80 8.84 1.56
CA ARG A 113 27.00 7.80 2.58
C ARG A 113 25.70 7.57 3.35
N ILE A 114 25.56 6.38 3.91
CA ILE A 114 24.35 5.96 4.67
C ILE A 114 24.06 6.93 5.81
N GLY A 115 25.07 7.36 6.56
CA GLY A 115 24.90 8.37 7.61
C GLY A 115 24.24 9.65 7.10
N GLN A 116 24.72 10.17 5.97
CA GLN A 116 24.15 11.38 5.34
C GLN A 116 22.71 11.16 4.88
N LEU A 117 22.40 9.99 4.27
CA LEU A 117 21.06 9.64 3.81
C LEU A 117 20.06 9.55 4.95
N LEU A 118 20.49 9.09 6.12
CA LEU A 118 19.65 9.00 7.31
C LEU A 118 19.55 10.34 8.06
N GLU A 119 20.56 11.20 7.99
CA GLU A 119 20.48 12.55 8.57
C GLU A 119 19.62 13.51 7.74
N GLU A 120 19.56 13.33 6.42
CA GLU A 120 18.86 14.21 5.49
C GLU A 120 17.41 14.53 5.89
N PRO A 121 16.53 13.55 6.24
CA PRO A 121 15.16 13.83 6.67
C PRO A 121 15.11 14.73 7.93
N MET A 122 16.03 14.54 8.86
CA MET A 122 16.10 15.35 10.08
C MET A 122 16.57 16.79 9.78
N ILE A 123 17.53 16.94 8.86
CA ILE A 123 18.01 18.26 8.41
C ILE A 123 16.87 19.03 7.73
N ILE A 124 16.13 18.40 6.82
CA ILE A 124 15.00 19.01 6.10
C ILE A 124 13.90 19.46 7.06
N GLN A 125 13.68 18.72 8.15
CA GLN A 125 12.68 19.04 9.16
C GLN A 125 13.21 19.89 10.32
N ASN A 126 14.48 20.34 10.26
CA ASN A 126 15.16 21.10 11.32
C ASN A 126 15.14 20.40 12.70
N ILE A 127 15.34 19.09 12.72
CA ILE A 127 15.33 18.26 13.93
C ILE A 127 16.77 18.10 14.46
N GLY A 128 17.03 18.50 15.70
CA GLY A 128 18.25 18.23 16.45
C GLY A 128 19.51 18.95 15.96
N THR A 129 20.56 18.89 16.79
CA THR A 129 21.93 19.33 16.44
C THR A 129 22.63 18.27 15.57
N PRO A 130 23.77 18.57 14.94
CA PRO A 130 24.56 17.57 14.21
C PRO A 130 24.91 16.35 15.06
N GLU A 131 25.29 16.56 16.33
CA GLU A 131 25.65 15.50 17.27
C GLU A 131 24.45 14.61 17.61
N GLU A 132 23.29 15.22 17.90
CA GLU A 132 22.04 14.50 18.17
C GLU A 132 21.58 13.71 16.96
N ARG A 133 21.69 14.27 15.74
CA ARG A 133 21.36 13.57 14.50
C ARG A 133 22.24 12.35 14.29
N ARG A 134 23.56 12.50 14.47
CA ARG A 134 24.50 11.38 14.37
C ARG A 134 24.15 10.27 15.36
N GLN A 135 23.86 10.59 16.62
CA GLN A 135 23.48 9.59 17.62
C GLN A 135 22.20 8.88 17.21
N LYS A 136 21.17 9.60 16.76
CA LYS A 136 19.92 8.98 16.26
C LYS A 136 20.15 8.06 15.07
N VAL A 137 21.11 8.38 14.18
CA VAL A 137 21.48 7.51 13.06
C VAL A 137 22.09 6.21 13.59
N LEU A 138 23.00 6.26 14.54
CA LEU A 138 23.58 5.04 15.14
C LEU A 138 22.52 4.18 15.83
N ASP A 139 21.63 4.82 16.58
CA ASP A 139 20.50 4.14 17.26
C ASP A 139 19.56 3.45 16.27
N ILE A 140 19.19 4.12 15.16
CA ILE A 140 18.28 3.54 14.16
C ILE A 140 18.95 2.41 13.37
N LEU A 141 20.25 2.53 13.05
CA LEU A 141 21.01 1.45 12.41
C LEU A 141 20.96 0.19 13.27
N THR A 142 21.26 0.31 14.56
CA THR A 142 21.17 -0.79 15.52
C THR A 142 19.75 -1.37 15.59
N MET A 143 18.72 -0.51 15.62
CA MET A 143 17.32 -0.90 15.70
C MET A 143 16.88 -1.75 14.51
N VAL A 144 17.35 -1.42 13.29
CA VAL A 144 17.04 -2.19 12.08
C VAL A 144 17.99 -3.37 11.85
N GLY A 145 18.93 -3.63 12.77
CA GLY A 145 19.90 -4.71 12.71
C GLY A 145 21.04 -4.49 11.71
N LEU A 146 21.42 -3.23 11.53
CA LEU A 146 22.65 -2.82 10.84
C LEU A 146 23.73 -2.42 11.87
N SER A 147 25.00 -2.63 11.56
CA SER A 147 26.09 -2.18 12.43
C SER A 147 26.40 -0.71 12.25
N GLU A 148 27.03 -0.09 13.26
CA GLU A 148 27.46 1.31 13.22
C GLU A 148 28.44 1.60 12.07
N GLU A 149 29.25 0.61 11.66
CA GLU A 149 30.16 0.73 10.53
C GLU A 149 29.46 1.08 9.22
N HIS A 150 28.18 0.68 9.06
CA HIS A 150 27.40 1.01 7.89
C HIS A 150 27.18 2.52 7.74
N TYR A 151 27.34 3.33 8.79
CA TYR A 151 27.26 4.78 8.73
C TYR A 151 28.17 5.36 7.64
N PHE A 152 29.38 4.79 7.45
CA PHE A 152 30.39 5.28 6.52
C PHE A 152 30.32 4.67 5.12
N ARG A 153 29.50 3.61 4.93
CA ARG A 153 29.34 2.91 3.66
C ARG A 153 28.39 3.64 2.71
N TYR A 154 28.41 3.21 1.46
CA TYR A 154 27.47 3.65 0.41
C TYR A 154 26.36 2.61 0.20
N PRO A 155 25.18 3.00 -0.34
CA PRO A 155 24.07 2.07 -0.59
C PRO A 155 24.43 0.86 -1.46
N HIS A 156 25.28 1.05 -2.46
CA HIS A 156 25.70 -0.01 -3.37
C HIS A 156 26.64 -1.07 -2.76
N GLU A 157 27.14 -0.82 -1.55
CA GLU A 157 27.96 -1.77 -0.78
C GLU A 157 27.12 -2.71 0.11
N LEU A 158 25.78 -2.52 0.11
CA LEU A 158 24.84 -3.28 0.92
C LEU A 158 24.20 -4.44 0.13
N SER A 159 23.86 -5.53 0.81
CA SER A 159 22.98 -6.56 0.27
C SER A 159 21.53 -6.06 0.13
N GLY A 160 20.70 -6.73 -0.70
CA GLY A 160 19.31 -6.34 -0.89
C GLY A 160 18.52 -6.21 0.41
N GLY A 161 18.67 -7.17 1.34
CA GLY A 161 18.01 -7.11 2.65
C GLY A 161 18.54 -5.96 3.53
N GLN A 162 19.83 -5.61 3.44
CA GLN A 162 20.40 -4.46 4.14
C GLN A 162 19.90 -3.12 3.55
N VAL A 163 19.78 -3.03 2.22
CA VAL A 163 19.18 -1.87 1.53
C VAL A 163 17.74 -1.66 1.99
N GLN A 164 16.97 -2.74 2.10
CA GLN A 164 15.58 -2.64 2.56
C GLN A 164 15.49 -2.16 4.01
N ARG A 165 16.35 -2.68 4.90
CA ARG A 165 16.46 -2.20 6.29
C ARG A 165 16.85 -0.71 6.34
N LEU A 166 17.74 -0.28 5.46
CA LEU A 166 18.12 1.13 5.33
C LEU A 166 16.92 2.01 4.91
N GLY A 167 16.10 1.56 3.96
CA GLY A 167 14.87 2.26 3.56
C GLY A 167 13.87 2.41 4.71
N ILE A 168 13.71 1.34 5.50
CA ILE A 168 12.87 1.38 6.70
C ILE A 168 13.47 2.34 7.75
N ALA A 169 14.78 2.29 7.99
CA ALA A 169 15.48 3.20 8.89
C ALA A 169 15.25 4.66 8.49
N ARG A 170 15.37 4.98 7.19
CA ARG A 170 15.16 6.32 6.64
C ARG A 170 13.73 6.81 6.87
N ALA A 171 12.74 5.95 6.69
CA ALA A 171 11.35 6.29 6.96
C ALA A 171 11.10 6.51 8.46
N MET A 172 11.76 5.73 9.33
CA MET A 172 11.55 5.73 10.77
C MET A 172 12.30 6.83 11.55
N ILE A 173 13.39 7.40 10.98
CA ILE A 173 14.33 8.28 11.72
C ILE A 173 13.68 9.53 12.31
N ILE A 174 12.60 10.02 11.69
CA ILE A 174 11.84 11.19 12.12
C ILE A 174 10.60 10.87 12.96
N ASN A 175 10.44 9.59 13.39
CA ASN A 175 9.32 9.10 14.19
C ASN A 175 7.93 9.37 13.57
N PRO A 176 7.64 8.87 12.37
CA PRO A 176 6.37 9.08 11.69
C PRO A 176 5.19 8.44 12.45
N LYS A 177 3.97 8.87 12.14
CA LYS A 177 2.72 8.28 12.63
C LYS A 177 2.16 7.22 11.69
N LEU A 178 2.41 7.39 10.39
CA LEU A 178 1.98 6.47 9.33
C LEU A 178 3.13 6.21 8.37
N ILE A 179 3.39 4.93 8.10
CA ILE A 179 4.28 4.52 7.01
C ILE A 179 3.47 3.73 5.98
N ILE A 180 3.61 4.12 4.71
CA ILE A 180 3.13 3.37 3.57
C ILE A 180 4.26 2.46 3.10
N CYS A 181 4.10 1.15 3.23
CA CYS A 181 5.03 0.14 2.77
C CYS A 181 4.57 -0.37 1.40
N ASP A 182 5.20 0.09 0.32
CA ASP A 182 4.89 -0.31 -1.06
C ASP A 182 5.76 -1.50 -1.45
N GLU A 183 5.22 -2.71 -1.35
CA GLU A 183 5.90 -3.99 -1.63
C GLU A 183 7.27 -4.15 -0.95
N PRO A 184 7.37 -3.94 0.38
CA PRO A 184 8.66 -3.79 1.05
C PRO A 184 9.50 -5.08 1.12
N VAL A 185 8.97 -6.23 0.72
CA VAL A 185 9.66 -7.54 0.80
C VAL A 185 9.60 -8.34 -0.50
N SER A 186 9.00 -7.81 -1.58
CA SER A 186 8.71 -8.57 -2.81
C SER A 186 9.96 -9.11 -3.55
N ALA A 187 11.11 -8.47 -3.41
CA ALA A 187 12.37 -8.82 -4.08
C ALA A 187 13.37 -9.56 -3.17
N LEU A 188 12.93 -10.06 -2.00
CA LEU A 188 13.80 -10.65 -0.99
C LEU A 188 13.53 -12.14 -0.81
N ASP A 189 14.57 -12.90 -0.40
CA ASP A 189 14.44 -14.30 0.00
C ASP A 189 13.51 -14.46 1.22
N VAL A 190 12.82 -15.59 1.32
CA VAL A 190 11.82 -15.88 2.37
C VAL A 190 12.36 -15.67 3.80
N SER A 191 13.64 -16.06 4.04
CA SER A 191 14.28 -15.87 5.34
C SER A 191 14.47 -14.39 5.70
N ILE A 192 14.85 -13.57 4.72
CA ILE A 192 15.04 -12.13 4.88
C ILE A 192 13.67 -11.44 5.00
N GLN A 193 12.68 -11.86 4.21
CA GLN A 193 11.29 -11.38 4.34
C GLN A 193 10.79 -11.52 5.78
N SER A 194 10.92 -12.72 6.36
CA SER A 194 10.49 -12.99 7.74
C SER A 194 11.18 -12.08 8.76
N GLN A 195 12.47 -11.81 8.59
CA GLN A 195 13.21 -10.89 9.46
C GLN A 195 12.70 -9.45 9.36
N ILE A 196 12.42 -8.95 8.14
CA ILE A 196 11.88 -7.61 7.90
C ILE A 196 10.46 -7.49 8.49
N LEU A 197 9.59 -8.48 8.29
CA LEU A 197 8.23 -8.49 8.83
C LEU A 197 8.23 -8.47 10.35
N ASN A 198 9.05 -9.32 10.99
CA ASN A 198 9.20 -9.35 12.44
C ASN A 198 9.72 -8.01 12.99
N MET A 199 10.63 -7.35 12.27
CA MET A 199 11.12 -6.03 12.62
C MET A 199 10.01 -4.98 12.52
N LEU A 200 9.26 -4.93 11.41
CA LEU A 200 8.14 -4.00 11.22
C LEU A 200 7.06 -4.20 12.29
N THR A 201 6.71 -5.45 12.62
CA THR A 201 5.73 -5.77 13.69
C THR A 201 6.20 -5.27 15.06
N ARG A 202 7.49 -5.44 15.38
CA ARG A 202 8.05 -4.92 16.64
C ARG A 202 8.04 -3.39 16.68
N LEU A 203 8.39 -2.73 15.58
CA LEU A 203 8.37 -1.27 15.47
C LEU A 203 6.95 -0.71 15.58
N GLN A 204 5.98 -1.38 14.93
CA GLN A 204 4.56 -1.03 14.98
C GLN A 204 4.03 -1.07 16.42
N LYS A 205 4.22 -2.20 17.12
CA LYS A 205 3.77 -2.37 18.52
C LYS A 205 4.49 -1.44 19.50
N GLY A 206 5.83 -1.31 19.37
CA GLY A 206 6.65 -0.55 20.31
C GLY A 206 6.49 0.96 20.21
N ARG A 207 6.01 1.49 19.08
CA ARG A 207 5.89 2.94 18.83
C ARG A 207 4.47 3.41 18.50
N ASN A 208 3.47 2.54 18.61
CA ASN A 208 2.10 2.80 18.16
C ASN A 208 2.04 3.35 16.72
N LEU A 209 2.87 2.75 15.85
CA LEU A 209 3.01 3.14 14.45
C LEU A 209 1.88 2.54 13.63
N SER A 210 1.27 3.33 12.76
CA SER A 210 0.28 2.82 11.80
C SER A 210 0.94 2.47 10.48
N LEU A 211 0.52 1.37 9.85
CA LEU A 211 1.07 0.90 8.57
C LEU A 211 -0.04 0.73 7.54
N LEU A 212 0.15 1.29 6.35
CA LEU A 212 -0.54 0.84 5.14
C LEU A 212 0.41 -0.10 4.39
N PHE A 213 0.16 -1.40 4.48
CA PHE A 213 1.04 -2.42 3.94
C PHE A 213 0.52 -2.93 2.59
N ILE A 214 1.18 -2.56 1.50
CA ILE A 214 0.83 -2.92 0.13
C ILE A 214 1.66 -4.12 -0.29
N SER A 215 1.00 -5.20 -0.71
CA SER A 215 1.68 -6.38 -1.25
C SER A 215 0.76 -7.14 -2.22
N HIS A 216 1.36 -7.97 -3.07
CA HIS A 216 0.68 -8.99 -3.84
C HIS A 216 0.79 -10.38 -3.18
N ASP A 217 1.63 -10.53 -2.16
CA ASP A 217 1.80 -11.76 -1.38
C ASP A 217 0.80 -11.80 -0.22
N ILE A 218 -0.16 -12.70 -0.34
CA ILE A 218 -1.27 -12.87 0.61
C ILE A 218 -0.76 -13.41 1.95
N GLY A 219 0.22 -14.33 1.93
CA GLY A 219 0.79 -14.92 3.15
C GLY A 219 1.48 -13.87 4.01
N VAL A 220 2.23 -12.97 3.35
CA VAL A 220 2.89 -11.85 4.00
C VAL A 220 1.88 -10.90 4.64
N VAL A 221 0.81 -10.55 3.90
CA VAL A 221 -0.21 -9.62 4.41
C VAL A 221 -1.02 -10.24 5.54
N ARG A 222 -1.39 -11.52 5.46
CA ARG A 222 -2.03 -12.24 6.57
C ARG A 222 -1.23 -12.16 7.86
N TYR A 223 0.10 -12.27 7.75
CA TYR A 223 0.98 -12.28 8.91
C TYR A 223 1.06 -10.92 9.62
N ILE A 224 1.07 -9.80 8.87
CA ILE A 224 1.35 -8.48 9.46
C ILE A 224 0.10 -7.62 9.68
N SER A 225 -1.01 -7.89 8.98
CA SER A 225 -2.17 -7.01 8.94
C SER A 225 -3.23 -7.36 9.98
N HIS A 226 -3.89 -6.33 10.52
CA HIS A 226 -5.07 -6.46 11.37
C HIS A 226 -6.33 -6.55 10.51
N ARG A 227 -6.44 -5.69 9.48
CA ARG A 227 -7.51 -5.67 8.48
C ARG A 227 -6.91 -5.69 7.09
N ILE A 228 -7.65 -6.24 6.14
CA ILE A 228 -7.21 -6.37 4.74
C ILE A 228 -8.30 -5.84 3.81
N GLY A 229 -7.89 -4.96 2.89
CA GLY A 229 -8.66 -4.56 1.72
C GLY A 229 -8.13 -5.25 0.47
N VAL A 230 -9.03 -5.88 -0.28
CA VAL A 230 -8.73 -6.54 -1.55
C VAL A 230 -9.08 -5.62 -2.69
N MET A 231 -8.09 -5.29 -3.50
CA MET A 231 -8.22 -4.33 -4.60
C MET A 231 -8.13 -5.02 -5.95
N TYR A 232 -9.10 -4.74 -6.83
CA TYR A 232 -9.13 -5.21 -8.21
C TYR A 232 -9.48 -4.05 -9.15
N LEU A 233 -8.69 -3.84 -10.20
CA LEU A 233 -8.88 -2.78 -11.21
C LEU A 233 -9.25 -1.41 -10.60
N GLY A 234 -8.48 -0.93 -9.64
CA GLY A 234 -8.68 0.40 -9.05
C GLY A 234 -9.85 0.51 -8.06
N THR A 235 -10.48 -0.59 -7.68
CA THR A 235 -11.65 -0.61 -6.79
C THR A 235 -11.42 -1.60 -5.65
N LEU A 236 -11.84 -1.26 -4.43
CA LEU A 236 -11.95 -2.23 -3.34
C LEU A 236 -13.14 -3.14 -3.62
N VAL A 237 -12.91 -4.46 -3.60
CA VAL A 237 -13.96 -5.48 -3.86
C VAL A 237 -14.38 -6.21 -2.59
N GLU A 238 -13.50 -6.30 -1.59
CA GLU A 238 -13.79 -6.90 -0.29
C GLU A 238 -12.86 -6.33 0.77
N GLU A 239 -13.34 -6.19 2.00
CA GLU A 239 -12.58 -5.70 3.15
C GLU A 239 -13.13 -6.31 4.43
N ALA A 240 -12.23 -6.84 5.27
CA ALA A 240 -12.59 -7.34 6.60
C ALA A 240 -11.36 -7.41 7.52
N ASP A 241 -11.58 -7.76 8.78
CA ASP A 241 -10.53 -8.21 9.68
C ASP A 241 -9.83 -9.43 9.09
N THR A 242 -8.53 -9.55 9.31
CA THR A 242 -7.69 -10.55 8.65
C THR A 242 -8.25 -11.97 8.80
N GLU A 243 -8.55 -12.41 10.04
CA GLU A 243 -9.05 -13.77 10.28
C GLU A 243 -10.46 -13.99 9.69
N GLU A 244 -11.33 -12.99 9.76
CA GLU A 244 -12.66 -13.03 9.14
C GLU A 244 -12.55 -13.18 7.62
N LEU A 245 -11.70 -12.39 6.98
CA LEU A 245 -11.52 -12.44 5.52
C LEU A 245 -11.02 -13.82 5.05
N PHE A 246 -10.12 -14.46 5.81
CA PHE A 246 -9.60 -15.79 5.47
C PHE A 246 -10.60 -16.91 5.76
N THR A 247 -11.46 -16.75 6.74
CA THR A 247 -12.47 -17.76 7.13
C THR A 247 -13.71 -17.67 6.26
N ASN A 248 -14.21 -16.46 6.01
CA ASN A 248 -15.48 -16.17 5.35
C ASN A 248 -15.30 -15.32 4.08
N THR A 249 -14.40 -15.71 3.19
CA THR A 249 -14.18 -15.02 1.91
C THR A 249 -15.44 -15.05 1.04
N LEU A 250 -15.98 -13.89 0.67
CA LEU A 250 -17.27 -13.76 -0.04
C LEU A 250 -17.11 -13.44 -1.52
N HIS A 251 -16.18 -12.53 -1.89
CA HIS A 251 -16.01 -12.11 -3.28
C HIS A 251 -15.28 -13.20 -4.09
N PRO A 252 -15.78 -13.59 -5.29
CA PRO A 252 -15.14 -14.63 -6.10
C PRO A 252 -13.68 -14.35 -6.49
N TYR A 253 -13.31 -13.10 -6.66
CA TYR A 253 -11.92 -12.70 -6.89
C TYR A 253 -11.03 -12.98 -5.67
N THR A 254 -11.49 -12.61 -4.48
CA THR A 254 -10.76 -12.87 -3.22
C THR A 254 -10.60 -14.36 -2.99
N GLN A 255 -11.65 -15.16 -3.25
CA GLN A 255 -11.60 -16.62 -3.18
C GLN A 255 -10.52 -17.19 -4.10
N ALA A 256 -10.48 -16.71 -5.35
CA ALA A 256 -9.50 -17.15 -6.34
C ALA A 256 -8.07 -16.69 -5.97
N LEU A 257 -7.93 -15.45 -5.49
CA LEU A 257 -6.66 -14.90 -5.06
C LEU A 257 -6.08 -15.68 -3.86
N PHE A 258 -6.91 -16.03 -2.87
CA PHE A 258 -6.50 -16.79 -1.68
C PHE A 258 -6.27 -18.28 -1.98
N ALA A 259 -6.94 -18.84 -2.98
CA ALA A 259 -6.70 -20.21 -3.43
C ALA A 259 -5.31 -20.41 -4.07
N SER A 260 -4.62 -19.32 -4.46
CA SER A 260 -3.26 -19.39 -4.97
C SER A 260 -2.19 -19.55 -3.88
N VAL A 261 -2.56 -19.30 -2.61
CA VAL A 261 -1.65 -19.52 -1.46
C VAL A 261 -1.62 -21.00 -1.13
N PRO A 262 -0.44 -21.63 -1.06
CA PRO A 262 -0.34 -23.02 -0.61
C PRO A 262 -0.79 -23.14 0.85
N ASP A 263 -1.98 -23.64 1.07
CA ASP A 263 -2.50 -23.98 2.40
C ASP A 263 -2.47 -25.50 2.53
N PHE A 264 -1.67 -26.03 3.45
CA PHE A 264 -1.52 -27.47 3.66
C PHE A 264 -2.82 -28.14 4.16
N GLU A 265 -3.79 -27.36 4.65
CA GLU A 265 -5.06 -27.86 5.19
C GLU A 265 -6.22 -27.84 4.19
N ARG A 266 -6.17 -27.07 3.11
CA ARG A 266 -7.24 -26.96 2.11
C ARG A 266 -7.06 -27.93 0.94
N LYS A 267 -7.86 -29.00 0.92
CA LYS A 267 -7.84 -30.05 -0.14
C LYS A 267 -8.52 -29.66 -1.48
N GLU A 268 -9.26 -28.58 -1.56
CA GLU A 268 -10.02 -28.22 -2.77
C GLU A 268 -9.69 -26.80 -3.27
N ARG A 269 -9.04 -26.73 -4.43
CA ARG A 269 -8.86 -25.49 -5.21
C ARG A 269 -10.08 -25.29 -6.12
N LYS A 270 -11.07 -24.50 -5.70
CA LYS A 270 -12.33 -24.34 -6.46
C LYS A 270 -12.32 -23.28 -7.55
N VAL A 271 -11.44 -22.27 -7.49
CA VAL A 271 -11.43 -21.16 -8.46
C VAL A 271 -9.99 -20.82 -8.84
N SER A 272 -9.70 -20.85 -10.14
CA SER A 272 -8.40 -20.42 -10.68
C SER A 272 -8.62 -19.12 -11.43
N LEU A 273 -7.73 -18.13 -11.22
CA LEU A 273 -7.70 -16.90 -12.00
C LEU A 273 -7.19 -17.21 -13.41
N THR A 274 -8.08 -17.19 -14.40
CA THR A 274 -7.74 -17.38 -15.82
C THR A 274 -7.82 -16.07 -16.57
N GLY A 275 -6.95 -15.89 -17.58
CA GLY A 275 -6.92 -14.71 -18.44
C GLY A 275 -6.09 -13.56 -17.88
N GLU A 276 -5.74 -12.63 -18.76
CA GLU A 276 -4.99 -11.41 -18.44
C GLU A 276 -5.88 -10.38 -17.72
N LEU A 277 -5.23 -9.48 -16.96
CA LEU A 277 -5.91 -8.36 -16.31
C LEU A 277 -6.45 -7.41 -17.39
N PRO A 278 -7.78 -7.18 -17.48
CA PRO A 278 -8.32 -6.28 -18.49
C PRO A 278 -7.93 -4.83 -18.21
N GLN A 279 -7.87 -4.01 -19.26
CA GLN A 279 -7.67 -2.57 -19.08
C GLN A 279 -8.96 -1.92 -18.57
N TYR A 280 -8.89 -1.26 -17.41
CA TYR A 280 -10.03 -0.52 -16.85
C TYR A 280 -10.03 0.91 -17.40
N THR A 281 -10.82 1.11 -18.44
CA THR A 281 -10.98 2.40 -19.13
C THR A 281 -12.34 3.03 -18.84
N ASP A 282 -12.56 4.26 -19.34
CA ASP A 282 -13.85 4.93 -19.21
C ASP A 282 -15.02 4.21 -19.93
N GLN A 283 -14.72 3.29 -20.85
CA GLN A 283 -15.70 2.47 -21.57
C GLN A 283 -16.16 1.23 -20.79
N PHE A 284 -15.45 0.85 -19.72
CA PHE A 284 -15.76 -0.34 -18.94
C PHE A 284 -17.05 -0.09 -18.11
N LYS A 285 -17.98 -1.06 -18.17
CA LYS A 285 -19.26 -1.01 -17.44
C LYS A 285 -19.41 -2.20 -16.52
N GLY A 286 -20.27 -2.06 -15.51
CA GLY A 286 -20.62 -3.14 -14.61
C GLY A 286 -19.57 -3.47 -13.54
N CYS A 287 -19.67 -4.67 -12.99
CA CYS A 287 -18.76 -5.21 -11.99
C CYS A 287 -17.34 -5.34 -12.59
N VAL A 288 -16.33 -4.80 -11.91
CA VAL A 288 -14.94 -4.83 -12.39
C VAL A 288 -14.41 -6.24 -12.65
N PHE A 289 -14.95 -7.26 -11.95
CA PHE A 289 -14.51 -8.65 -12.08
C PHE A 289 -15.35 -9.49 -13.05
N HIS A 290 -16.43 -8.94 -13.66
CA HIS A 290 -17.40 -9.73 -14.44
C HIS A 290 -16.77 -10.54 -15.59
N THR A 291 -15.71 -10.05 -16.22
CA THR A 291 -15.04 -10.71 -17.36
C THR A 291 -14.29 -11.98 -16.97
N ARG A 292 -13.90 -12.11 -15.71
CA ARG A 292 -13.16 -13.27 -15.16
C ARG A 292 -13.96 -14.03 -14.08
N CYS A 293 -15.16 -13.56 -13.77
CA CYS A 293 -15.99 -14.15 -12.72
C CYS A 293 -16.75 -15.38 -13.26
N PRO A 294 -16.57 -16.58 -12.69
CA PRO A 294 -17.30 -17.78 -13.12
C PRO A 294 -18.81 -17.71 -12.80
N TYR A 295 -19.21 -16.75 -11.98
CA TYR A 295 -20.59 -16.54 -11.54
C TYR A 295 -21.21 -15.27 -12.10
N ALA A 296 -20.61 -14.67 -13.15
CA ALA A 296 -21.12 -13.42 -13.72
C ALA A 296 -22.52 -13.59 -14.31
N THR A 297 -23.40 -12.66 -13.96
CA THR A 297 -24.77 -12.52 -14.50
C THR A 297 -24.87 -11.29 -15.39
N ASP A 298 -26.00 -11.10 -16.08
CA ASP A 298 -26.23 -9.90 -16.90
C ASP A 298 -26.22 -8.64 -16.05
N LYS A 299 -26.76 -8.69 -14.82
CA LYS A 299 -26.66 -7.59 -13.84
C LYS A 299 -25.20 -7.18 -13.59
N CYS A 300 -24.28 -8.17 -13.50
CA CYS A 300 -22.84 -7.88 -13.32
C CYS A 300 -22.22 -7.18 -14.52
N ARG A 301 -22.75 -7.36 -15.72
CA ARG A 301 -22.25 -6.69 -16.95
C ARG A 301 -22.76 -5.26 -17.10
N GLU A 302 -23.94 -4.98 -16.57
CA GLU A 302 -24.62 -3.69 -16.71
C GLU A 302 -24.32 -2.74 -15.56
N CYS A 303 -24.31 -3.25 -14.32
CA CYS A 303 -24.20 -2.45 -13.10
C CYS A 303 -23.03 -2.85 -12.24
N ALA A 304 -22.27 -1.86 -11.72
CA ALA A 304 -21.27 -2.11 -10.70
C ALA A 304 -21.96 -2.35 -9.33
N PRO A 305 -21.57 -3.40 -8.58
CA PRO A 305 -22.08 -3.61 -7.24
C PRO A 305 -21.57 -2.53 -6.28
N ALA A 306 -22.44 -2.02 -5.41
CA ALA A 306 -22.03 -1.15 -4.33
C ALA A 306 -21.28 -1.94 -3.23
N MET A 307 -20.33 -1.30 -2.56
CA MET A 307 -19.71 -1.85 -1.37
C MET A 307 -20.75 -1.86 -0.24
N LYS A 308 -21.05 -3.04 0.32
CA LYS A 308 -22.02 -3.24 1.41
C LYS A 308 -21.39 -3.98 2.57
N GLU A 309 -21.76 -3.60 3.77
CA GLU A 309 -21.43 -4.33 4.97
C GLU A 309 -22.40 -5.51 5.15
N VAL A 310 -21.84 -6.72 5.23
CA VAL A 310 -22.62 -7.98 5.33
C VAL A 310 -22.66 -8.50 6.77
N CYS A 311 -21.61 -8.22 7.52
CA CYS A 311 -21.55 -8.39 8.97
C CYS A 311 -20.62 -7.32 9.54
N PRO A 312 -20.61 -7.06 10.84
CA PRO A 312 -19.81 -5.98 11.42
C PRO A 312 -18.34 -6.05 11.00
N GLY A 313 -17.86 -5.01 10.31
CA GLY A 313 -16.49 -4.90 9.81
C GLY A 313 -16.18 -5.69 8.52
N HIS A 314 -17.11 -6.47 7.97
CA HIS A 314 -16.92 -7.17 6.70
C HIS A 314 -17.74 -6.53 5.57
N ARG A 315 -17.07 -5.92 4.62
CA ARG A 315 -17.66 -5.21 3.48
C ARG A 315 -17.30 -5.91 2.16
N VAL A 316 -18.26 -6.02 1.25
CA VAL A 316 -18.07 -6.66 -0.06
C VAL A 316 -18.86 -5.95 -1.16
N ALA A 317 -18.24 -5.84 -2.34
CA ALA A 317 -18.86 -5.32 -3.56
C ALA A 317 -19.17 -6.47 -4.53
N CYS A 318 -20.24 -7.23 -4.26
CA CYS A 318 -20.64 -8.37 -5.09
C CYS A 318 -22.15 -8.56 -5.12
N HIS A 319 -22.76 -8.69 -6.31
CA HIS A 319 -24.20 -8.94 -6.46
C HIS A 319 -24.66 -10.28 -5.91
N ARG A 320 -23.78 -11.27 -5.74
CA ARG A 320 -24.13 -12.58 -5.15
C ARG A 320 -24.45 -12.50 -3.66
N VAL A 321 -24.02 -11.43 -3.01
CA VAL A 321 -24.19 -11.24 -1.56
C VAL A 321 -25.37 -10.28 -1.28
N GLU A 322 -26.03 -9.80 -2.33
CA GLU A 322 -27.23 -8.94 -2.24
C GLU A 322 -28.53 -9.71 -2.08
N GLY A 323 -28.48 -11.05 -2.10
CA GLY A 323 -29.65 -11.95 -2.07
C GLY A 323 -30.05 -12.41 -0.69
#